data_94ef01b4f57674acc9dbd1824d3403cb
#
_entry.id   94ef01b4f57674acc9dbd1824d3403cb
#
_cell.length_a   1.000
_cell.length_b   1.000
_cell.length_c   1.000
_cell.angle_alpha   90.00
_cell.angle_beta   90.00
_cell.angle_gamma   90.00
#
_symmetry.space_group_name_H-M   'P 1'
#
loop_
_entity.id
_entity.type
_entity.pdbx_description
1 polymer ?
#
loop_
_entity_poly.entity_id
_entity_poly.type
_entity_poly.pdbx_seq_one_letter_code
_entity_poly.pdbx_strand_id
1 'polypeptide(L)'
;MEVAYTLLAAQGILGAWDNLWNHEYKVGLARRAGARAELVLHALRAALYAPVFVVFAWLELTGWYAAVFAGLLATEIAITLLDFVEEDRSRELPANERVLHTVLAINFGAFLAVLVPQLWLNVQQPTAAVVMDRGIWSWLFSVFALGTAAWSLRDAIAAFRNSPPDLATWQRRQLAVRRCVHPKVILVAGGTGFVGRHLCWRLIEKGHRVIVLARDRAKAVDLFGSYARPIIDLKEIRSTQRVDAIVNLAGEPIAGWWWTAWRKALLVESRVGMTRMLLDWAQARGVKPAVLVNASAVGWYGARGDEPLDESAHGGDDFPARLCRAWEREALVGGNIGIRVVTLRLGLVLGHGGLLARLLPTFGLGLGAPFGRGNQWMPWIHIDDAVDIFALALRDVRLSGQVNAVAPQPVTNRQFSQLLARTLRRPLWPAIPAVVLRTVLGELATLFVDGQRVLPVKLIGIGHRFRHPALSSAFSDLIGREGSTSLRTASDHG
;
A
#
# COMPACT_ATOMS: atom_id res chain seq x y z
N MET A 1 -6.86 12.61 -41.68
CA MET A 1 -6.12 11.72 -40.77
C MET A 1 -5.40 12.47 -39.64
N GLU A 2 -4.85 13.66 -39.86
CA GLU A 2 -4.17 14.45 -38.80
C GLU A 2 -5.05 14.69 -37.56
N VAL A 3 -6.35 15.00 -37.76
CA VAL A 3 -7.31 15.17 -36.66
C VAL A 3 -7.45 13.86 -35.85
N ALA A 4 -7.49 12.70 -36.52
CA ALA A 4 -7.56 11.39 -35.85
C ALA A 4 -6.31 11.11 -35.01
N TYR A 5 -5.12 11.44 -35.55
CA TYR A 5 -3.86 11.28 -34.81
C TYR A 5 -3.82 12.17 -33.57
N THR A 6 -4.24 13.43 -33.69
CA THR A 6 -4.29 14.37 -32.55
C THR A 6 -5.26 13.89 -31.47
N LEU A 7 -6.47 13.44 -31.86
CA LEU A 7 -7.45 12.90 -30.90
C LEU A 7 -6.96 11.62 -30.23
N LEU A 8 -6.33 10.72 -30.98
CA LEU A 8 -5.78 9.49 -30.42
C LEU A 8 -4.57 9.75 -29.49
N ALA A 9 -3.75 10.76 -29.82
CA ALA A 9 -2.67 11.19 -28.93
C ALA A 9 -3.22 11.80 -27.64
N ALA A 10 -4.25 12.64 -27.72
CA ALA A 10 -4.93 13.16 -26.53
C ALA A 10 -5.52 12.04 -25.68
N GLN A 11 -6.13 11.02 -26.31
CA GLN A 11 -6.64 9.82 -25.63
C GLN A 11 -5.53 9.09 -24.87
N GLY A 12 -4.36 8.91 -25.49
CA GLY A 12 -3.21 8.26 -24.84
C GLY A 12 -2.69 9.04 -23.65
N ILE A 13 -2.56 10.36 -23.75
CA ILE A 13 -2.09 11.23 -22.66
C ILE A 13 -3.08 11.26 -21.50
N LEU A 14 -4.37 11.49 -21.79
CA LEU A 14 -5.42 11.54 -20.76
C LEU A 14 -5.61 10.18 -20.07
N GLY A 15 -5.57 9.09 -20.83
CA GLY A 15 -5.65 7.74 -20.26
C GLY A 15 -4.43 7.37 -19.41
N ALA A 16 -3.22 7.79 -19.81
CA ALA A 16 -2.02 7.61 -18.98
C ALA A 16 -2.11 8.42 -17.68
N TRP A 17 -2.64 9.64 -17.74
CA TRP A 17 -2.88 10.47 -16.56
C TRP A 17 -3.90 9.82 -15.61
N ASP A 18 -5.00 9.32 -16.13
CA ASP A 18 -6.04 8.63 -15.36
C ASP A 18 -5.48 7.41 -14.63
N ASN A 19 -4.78 6.54 -15.35
CA ASN A 19 -4.15 5.36 -14.79
C ASN A 19 -3.15 5.70 -13.68
N LEU A 20 -2.28 6.69 -13.89
CA LEU A 20 -1.27 7.08 -12.91
C LEU A 20 -1.86 7.81 -11.71
N TRP A 21 -2.77 8.76 -11.94
CA TRP A 21 -3.28 9.64 -10.90
C TRP A 21 -4.44 9.04 -10.13
N ASN A 22 -5.49 8.59 -10.82
CA ASN A 22 -6.69 8.07 -10.17
C ASN A 22 -6.51 6.63 -9.72
N HIS A 23 -6.11 5.72 -10.61
CA HIS A 23 -6.07 4.29 -10.32
C HIS A 23 -4.84 3.88 -9.49
N GLU A 24 -3.65 4.40 -9.76
CA GLU A 24 -2.46 4.03 -9.00
C GLU A 24 -2.28 4.89 -7.75
N TYR A 25 -2.31 6.22 -7.91
CA TYR A 25 -1.97 7.13 -6.82
C TYR A 25 -3.09 7.28 -5.78
N LYS A 26 -4.33 7.59 -6.21
CA LYS A 26 -5.44 7.83 -5.29
C LYS A 26 -6.04 6.54 -4.73
N VAL A 27 -6.33 5.57 -5.61
CA VAL A 27 -7.06 4.36 -5.27
C VAL A 27 -6.11 3.23 -4.87
N GLY A 28 -4.93 3.15 -5.50
CA GLY A 28 -3.99 2.04 -5.33
C GLY A 28 -4.62 0.72 -5.79
N LEU A 29 -5.30 0.74 -6.94
CA LEU A 29 -6.17 -0.32 -7.44
C LEU A 29 -5.49 -1.68 -7.44
N ALA A 30 -4.23 -1.76 -7.86
CA ALA A 30 -3.43 -2.98 -7.85
C ALA A 30 -3.27 -3.64 -6.47
N ARG A 31 -3.58 -2.92 -5.39
CA ARG A 31 -3.42 -3.37 -3.98
C ARG A 31 -4.74 -3.43 -3.23
N ARG A 32 -5.85 -3.10 -3.89
CA ARG A 32 -7.17 -3.07 -3.27
C ARG A 32 -7.76 -4.48 -3.24
N ALA A 33 -8.08 -4.98 -2.06
CA ALA A 33 -8.82 -6.24 -1.92
C ALA A 33 -10.21 -6.06 -2.57
N GLY A 34 -10.61 -7.03 -3.38
CA GLY A 34 -11.89 -6.98 -4.10
C GLY A 34 -11.87 -6.32 -5.48
N ALA A 35 -10.77 -5.63 -5.88
CA ALA A 35 -10.66 -4.94 -7.17
C ALA A 35 -10.30 -5.88 -8.36
N ARG A 36 -10.45 -7.20 -8.19
CA ARG A 36 -10.03 -8.16 -9.23
C ARG A 36 -10.77 -7.97 -10.55
N ALA A 37 -12.10 -7.77 -10.50
CA ALA A 37 -12.90 -7.59 -11.71
C ALA A 37 -12.51 -6.31 -12.46
N GLU A 38 -12.37 -5.19 -11.73
CA GLU A 38 -11.91 -3.90 -12.24
C GLU A 38 -10.50 -4.02 -12.86
N LEU A 39 -9.55 -4.69 -12.18
CA LEU A 39 -8.19 -4.93 -12.69
C LEU A 39 -8.17 -5.79 -13.96
N VAL A 40 -9.05 -6.80 -14.08
CA VAL A 40 -9.16 -7.61 -15.29
C VAL A 40 -9.67 -6.77 -16.45
N LEU A 41 -10.69 -5.95 -16.25
CA LEU A 41 -11.24 -5.06 -17.28
C LEU A 41 -10.21 -4.02 -17.72
N HIS A 42 -9.49 -3.41 -16.78
CA HIS A 42 -8.36 -2.50 -17.07
C HIS A 42 -7.25 -3.17 -17.88
N ALA A 43 -6.86 -4.40 -17.49
CA ALA A 43 -5.84 -5.16 -18.22
C ALA A 43 -6.29 -5.46 -19.65
N LEU A 44 -7.55 -5.88 -19.84
CA LEU A 44 -8.12 -6.17 -21.16
C LEU A 44 -8.21 -4.91 -22.02
N ARG A 45 -8.69 -3.80 -21.46
CA ARG A 45 -8.78 -2.50 -22.15
C ARG A 45 -7.39 -2.03 -22.61
N ALA A 46 -6.41 -2.02 -21.72
CA ALA A 46 -5.03 -1.67 -22.07
C ALA A 46 -4.41 -2.61 -23.11
N ALA A 47 -4.75 -3.92 -23.08
CA ALA A 47 -4.34 -4.90 -24.09
C ALA A 47 -4.92 -4.58 -25.48
N LEU A 48 -6.14 -4.05 -25.55
CA LEU A 48 -6.78 -3.66 -26.83
C LEU A 48 -6.23 -2.34 -27.38
N TYR A 49 -5.85 -1.39 -26.51
CA TYR A 49 -5.22 -0.14 -26.96
C TYR A 49 -3.82 -0.36 -27.55
N ALA A 50 -3.05 -1.34 -27.09
CA ALA A 50 -1.71 -1.58 -27.63
C ALA A 50 -1.71 -1.85 -29.16
N PRO A 51 -2.52 -2.77 -29.73
CA PRO A 51 -2.61 -2.96 -31.17
C PRO A 51 -3.23 -1.75 -31.91
N VAL A 52 -4.15 -1.01 -31.28
CA VAL A 52 -4.67 0.24 -31.87
C VAL A 52 -3.51 1.22 -32.11
N PHE A 53 -2.69 1.47 -31.11
CA PHE A 53 -1.52 2.35 -31.26
C PHE A 53 -0.51 1.80 -32.29
N VAL A 54 -0.27 0.48 -32.37
CA VAL A 54 0.62 -0.12 -33.39
C VAL A 54 0.08 0.13 -34.81
N VAL A 55 -1.22 -0.06 -35.03
CA VAL A 55 -1.85 0.20 -36.32
C VAL A 55 -1.68 1.67 -36.71
N PHE A 56 -1.99 2.58 -35.81
CA PHE A 56 -1.82 4.01 -36.07
C PHE A 56 -0.36 4.45 -36.17
N ALA A 57 0.58 3.73 -35.57
CA ALA A 57 2.01 3.98 -35.69
C ALA A 57 2.55 3.62 -37.09
N TRP A 58 2.22 2.42 -37.58
CA TRP A 58 2.99 1.82 -38.67
C TRP A 58 2.16 1.19 -39.79
N LEU A 59 0.83 0.98 -39.61
CA LEU A 59 0.07 0.16 -40.54
C LEU A 59 -1.07 0.93 -41.18
N GLU A 60 -1.26 0.72 -42.48
CA GLU A 60 -2.50 1.01 -43.18
C GLU A 60 -3.17 -0.31 -43.53
N LEU A 61 -4.38 -0.51 -42.98
CA LEU A 61 -5.13 -1.76 -43.12
C LEU A 61 -6.28 -1.55 -44.09
N THR A 62 -6.43 -2.48 -45.07
CA THR A 62 -7.52 -2.48 -46.02
C THR A 62 -8.20 -3.85 -46.09
N GLY A 63 -9.37 -3.92 -46.73
CA GLY A 63 -10.13 -5.16 -46.89
C GLY A 63 -10.47 -5.82 -45.56
N TRP A 64 -10.24 -7.12 -45.50
CA TRP A 64 -10.55 -7.91 -44.31
C TRP A 64 -9.78 -7.47 -43.05
N TYR A 65 -8.55 -6.98 -43.18
CA TYR A 65 -7.78 -6.50 -42.04
C TYR A 65 -8.38 -5.24 -41.43
N ALA A 66 -8.96 -4.34 -42.24
CA ALA A 66 -9.69 -3.19 -41.77
C ALA A 66 -10.99 -3.58 -41.05
N ALA A 67 -11.69 -4.63 -41.52
CA ALA A 67 -12.87 -5.17 -40.84
C ALA A 67 -12.52 -5.78 -39.46
N VAL A 68 -11.43 -6.54 -39.38
CA VAL A 68 -10.93 -7.09 -38.09
C VAL A 68 -10.57 -5.96 -37.14
N PHE A 69 -9.93 -4.91 -37.62
CA PHE A 69 -9.59 -3.74 -36.82
C PHE A 69 -10.85 -2.97 -36.34
N ALA A 70 -11.89 -2.88 -37.14
CA ALA A 70 -13.18 -2.35 -36.73
C ALA A 70 -13.80 -3.20 -35.60
N GLY A 71 -13.71 -4.52 -35.70
CA GLY A 71 -14.16 -5.45 -34.65
C GLY A 71 -13.39 -5.26 -33.33
N LEU A 72 -12.08 -5.01 -33.41
CA LEU A 72 -11.24 -4.72 -32.23
C LEU A 72 -11.69 -3.42 -31.54
N LEU A 73 -11.96 -2.35 -32.30
CA LEU A 73 -12.49 -1.08 -31.77
C LEU A 73 -13.87 -1.26 -31.12
N ALA A 74 -14.76 -2.04 -31.74
CA ALA A 74 -16.08 -2.34 -31.17
C ALA A 74 -15.95 -3.12 -29.85
N THR A 75 -15.01 -4.05 -29.78
CA THR A 75 -14.70 -4.80 -28.54
C THR A 75 -14.17 -3.89 -27.44
N GLU A 76 -13.30 -2.94 -27.79
CA GLU A 76 -12.78 -1.95 -26.85
C GLU A 76 -13.91 -1.10 -26.25
N ILE A 77 -14.84 -0.61 -27.08
CA ILE A 77 -16.00 0.12 -26.60
C ILE A 77 -16.83 -0.70 -25.60
N ALA A 78 -17.10 -1.97 -25.93
CA ALA A 78 -17.87 -2.84 -25.04
C ALA A 78 -17.17 -3.05 -23.69
N ILE A 79 -15.86 -3.25 -23.70
CA ILE A 79 -15.07 -3.44 -22.46
C ILE A 79 -15.02 -2.13 -21.67
N THR A 80 -14.85 -0.98 -22.30
CA THR A 80 -14.87 0.32 -21.64
C THR A 80 -16.22 0.59 -20.95
N LEU A 81 -17.35 0.23 -21.58
CA LEU A 81 -18.67 0.36 -20.96
C LEU A 81 -18.85 -0.57 -19.76
N LEU A 82 -18.35 -1.81 -19.86
CA LEU A 82 -18.37 -2.75 -18.74
C LEU A 82 -17.48 -2.27 -17.57
N ASP A 83 -16.35 -1.67 -17.90
CA ASP A 83 -15.41 -1.11 -16.91
C ASP A 83 -16.07 0.03 -16.11
N PHE A 84 -16.73 0.96 -16.77
CA PHE A 84 -17.50 2.04 -16.12
C PHE A 84 -18.60 1.49 -15.18
N VAL A 85 -19.33 0.45 -15.62
CA VAL A 85 -20.35 -0.18 -14.78
C VAL A 85 -19.75 -0.87 -13.55
N GLU A 86 -18.60 -1.54 -13.72
CA GLU A 86 -17.92 -2.22 -12.62
C GLU A 86 -17.31 -1.22 -11.63
N GLU A 87 -16.74 -0.13 -12.11
CA GLU A 87 -16.22 0.95 -11.26
C GLU A 87 -17.32 1.56 -10.38
N ASP A 88 -18.49 1.88 -10.95
CA ASP A 88 -19.64 2.43 -10.21
C ASP A 88 -20.18 1.42 -9.15
N ARG A 89 -20.05 0.12 -9.41
CA ARG A 89 -20.43 -0.93 -8.46
C ARG A 89 -19.41 -1.12 -7.36
N SER A 90 -18.13 -0.99 -7.68
CA SER A 90 -17.01 -1.30 -6.78
C SER A 90 -16.69 -0.16 -5.81
N ARG A 91 -16.99 1.10 -6.18
CA ARG A 91 -16.65 2.30 -5.40
C ARG A 91 -17.42 3.54 -5.84
N GLU A 92 -17.58 4.51 -4.92
CA GLU A 92 -18.04 5.85 -5.30
C GLU A 92 -16.91 6.60 -6.02
N LEU A 93 -17.15 6.97 -7.29
CA LEU A 93 -16.21 7.71 -8.11
C LEU A 93 -16.13 9.18 -7.66
N PRO A 94 -14.94 9.73 -7.37
CA PRO A 94 -14.75 11.15 -7.12
C PRO A 94 -15.19 12.01 -8.33
N ALA A 95 -15.69 13.21 -8.07
CA ALA A 95 -16.22 14.09 -9.11
C ALA A 95 -15.21 14.39 -10.24
N ASN A 96 -13.94 14.59 -9.90
CA ASN A 96 -12.87 14.84 -10.88
C ASN A 96 -12.56 13.62 -11.76
N GLU A 97 -12.71 12.41 -11.26
CA GLU A 97 -12.52 11.16 -12.02
C GLU A 97 -13.68 10.96 -13.01
N ARG A 98 -14.93 11.18 -12.55
CA ARG A 98 -16.10 11.17 -13.44
C ARG A 98 -15.99 12.20 -14.59
N VAL A 99 -15.51 13.41 -14.29
CA VAL A 99 -15.26 14.42 -15.34
C VAL A 99 -14.21 13.95 -16.33
N LEU A 100 -13.10 13.35 -15.86
CA LEU A 100 -12.04 12.85 -16.73
C LEU A 100 -12.54 11.70 -17.63
N HIS A 101 -13.30 10.74 -17.06
CA HIS A 101 -13.92 9.65 -17.84
C HIS A 101 -14.90 10.18 -18.89
N THR A 102 -15.67 11.23 -18.56
CA THR A 102 -16.56 11.90 -19.54
C THR A 102 -15.74 12.53 -20.66
N VAL A 103 -14.66 13.23 -20.36
CA VAL A 103 -13.76 13.84 -21.36
C VAL A 103 -13.13 12.76 -22.25
N LEU A 104 -12.66 11.66 -21.67
CA LEU A 104 -12.12 10.52 -22.40
C LEU A 104 -13.16 9.90 -23.35
N ALA A 105 -14.40 9.72 -22.89
CA ALA A 105 -15.48 9.17 -23.71
C ALA A 105 -15.85 10.10 -24.89
N ILE A 106 -15.93 11.42 -24.66
CA ILE A 106 -16.20 12.42 -25.69
C ILE A 106 -15.05 12.44 -26.73
N ASN A 107 -13.80 12.47 -26.26
CA ASN A 107 -12.62 12.47 -27.13
C ASN A 107 -12.56 11.20 -27.99
N PHE A 108 -12.84 10.03 -27.41
CA PHE A 108 -12.84 8.77 -28.14
C PHE A 108 -14.01 8.71 -29.14
N GLY A 109 -15.18 9.23 -28.79
CA GLY A 109 -16.32 9.38 -29.72
C GLY A 109 -15.99 10.28 -30.89
N ALA A 110 -15.32 11.43 -30.68
CA ALA A 110 -14.84 12.31 -31.72
C ALA A 110 -13.80 11.62 -32.62
N PHE A 111 -12.88 10.88 -32.06
CA PHE A 111 -11.93 10.05 -32.80
C PHE A 111 -12.63 9.04 -33.71
N LEU A 112 -13.62 8.30 -33.19
CA LEU A 112 -14.40 7.36 -33.98
C LEU A 112 -15.19 8.05 -35.09
N ALA A 113 -15.78 9.22 -34.85
CA ALA A 113 -16.52 9.98 -35.87
C ALA A 113 -15.64 10.37 -37.06
N VAL A 114 -14.35 10.62 -36.84
CA VAL A 114 -13.37 10.90 -37.90
C VAL A 114 -12.88 9.61 -38.57
N LEU A 115 -12.71 8.54 -37.80
CA LEU A 115 -12.10 7.28 -38.26
C LEU A 115 -13.09 6.40 -39.05
N VAL A 116 -14.35 6.26 -38.60
CA VAL A 116 -15.30 5.30 -39.13
C VAL A 116 -15.58 5.50 -40.65
N PRO A 117 -15.76 6.73 -41.19
CA PRO A 117 -15.92 6.91 -42.63
C PRO A 117 -14.72 6.42 -43.44
N GLN A 118 -13.49 6.67 -42.95
CA GLN A 118 -12.28 6.22 -43.64
C GLN A 118 -12.14 4.70 -43.54
N LEU A 119 -12.44 4.13 -42.37
CA LEU A 119 -12.40 2.67 -42.16
C LEU A 119 -13.42 1.95 -43.06
N TRP A 120 -14.59 2.52 -43.24
CA TRP A 120 -15.60 2.00 -44.16
C TRP A 120 -15.11 1.95 -45.63
N LEU A 121 -14.42 3.00 -46.08
CA LEU A 121 -13.78 3.01 -47.40
C LEU A 121 -12.65 1.97 -47.49
N ASN A 122 -11.84 1.83 -46.46
CA ASN A 122 -10.76 0.88 -46.43
C ASN A 122 -11.24 -0.58 -46.49
N VAL A 123 -12.37 -0.90 -45.85
CA VAL A 123 -12.96 -2.27 -45.85
C VAL A 123 -13.36 -2.69 -47.29
N GLN A 124 -13.70 -1.73 -48.16
CA GLN A 124 -14.12 -2.02 -49.55
C GLN A 124 -12.94 -2.24 -50.50
N GLN A 125 -11.72 -2.02 -50.07
CA GLN A 125 -10.49 -2.21 -50.86
C GLN A 125 -9.99 -3.64 -50.80
N PRO A 126 -9.12 -4.08 -51.73
CA PRO A 126 -8.42 -5.34 -51.64
C PRO A 126 -7.68 -5.47 -50.29
N THR A 127 -7.67 -6.67 -49.71
CA THR A 127 -7.04 -6.93 -48.41
C THR A 127 -5.54 -6.74 -48.49
N ALA A 128 -5.02 -5.79 -47.73
CA ALA A 128 -3.61 -5.50 -47.62
C ALA A 128 -3.28 -4.91 -46.24
N ALA A 129 -2.05 -5.07 -45.81
CA ALA A 129 -1.45 -4.37 -44.69
C ALA A 129 -0.15 -3.72 -45.18
N VAL A 130 -0.13 -2.41 -45.24
CA VAL A 130 1.00 -1.63 -45.74
C VAL A 130 1.69 -0.95 -44.59
N VAL A 131 3.02 -1.07 -44.50
CA VAL A 131 3.81 -0.35 -43.50
C VAL A 131 4.01 1.07 -43.96
N MET A 132 3.62 2.02 -43.13
CA MET A 132 3.69 3.46 -43.38
C MET A 132 4.44 4.16 -42.26
N ASP A 133 5.49 4.90 -42.60
CA ASP A 133 6.13 5.82 -41.64
C ASP A 133 5.38 7.15 -41.65
N ARG A 134 4.83 7.54 -40.49
CA ARG A 134 4.09 8.78 -40.26
C ARG A 134 4.92 9.80 -39.45
N GLY A 135 6.23 9.64 -39.48
CA GLY A 135 7.16 10.54 -38.79
C GLY A 135 6.99 10.51 -37.27
N ILE A 136 6.80 11.67 -36.66
CA ILE A 136 6.69 11.78 -35.20
C ILE A 136 5.53 10.97 -34.62
N TRP A 137 4.44 10.79 -35.37
CA TRP A 137 3.28 10.02 -34.93
C TRP A 137 3.61 8.54 -34.76
N SER A 138 4.44 7.97 -35.66
CA SER A 138 4.88 6.58 -35.54
C SER A 138 5.64 6.31 -34.25
N TRP A 139 6.52 7.22 -33.88
CA TRP A 139 7.30 7.08 -32.63
C TRP A 139 6.45 7.32 -31.39
N LEU A 140 5.60 8.35 -31.39
CA LEU A 140 4.71 8.66 -30.29
C LEU A 140 3.76 7.49 -29.98
N PHE A 141 3.11 6.94 -31.00
CA PHE A 141 2.19 5.82 -30.83
C PHE A 141 2.92 4.51 -30.48
N SER A 142 4.16 4.33 -30.90
CA SER A 142 4.99 3.21 -30.46
C SER A 142 5.27 3.27 -28.94
N VAL A 143 5.55 4.46 -28.40
CA VAL A 143 5.71 4.67 -26.95
C VAL A 143 4.40 4.36 -26.21
N PHE A 144 3.25 4.81 -26.74
CA PHE A 144 1.95 4.51 -26.14
C PHE A 144 1.59 3.02 -26.21
N ALA A 145 1.92 2.34 -27.30
CA ALA A 145 1.72 0.90 -27.45
C ALA A 145 2.53 0.10 -26.40
N LEU A 146 3.80 0.44 -26.24
CA LEU A 146 4.65 -0.18 -25.21
C LEU A 146 4.14 0.13 -23.79
N GLY A 147 3.75 1.37 -23.54
CA GLY A 147 3.20 1.80 -22.25
C GLY A 147 1.93 1.05 -21.89
N THR A 148 0.97 0.96 -22.81
CA THR A 148 -0.31 0.25 -22.57
C THR A 148 -0.10 -1.27 -22.44
N ALA A 149 0.80 -1.88 -23.21
CA ALA A 149 1.14 -3.29 -23.08
C ALA A 149 1.78 -3.60 -21.71
N ALA A 150 2.71 -2.76 -21.24
CA ALA A 150 3.33 -2.89 -19.93
C ALA A 150 2.30 -2.71 -18.80
N TRP A 151 1.37 -1.75 -18.95
CA TRP A 151 0.30 -1.51 -17.98
C TRP A 151 -0.70 -2.67 -17.93
N SER A 152 -1.10 -3.20 -19.10
CA SER A 152 -1.93 -4.41 -19.19
C SER A 152 -1.32 -5.60 -18.46
N LEU A 153 -0.04 -5.88 -18.71
CA LEU A 153 0.68 -6.97 -18.03
C LEU A 153 0.73 -6.77 -16.51
N ARG A 154 0.99 -5.54 -16.06
CA ARG A 154 1.00 -5.17 -14.65
C ARG A 154 -0.36 -5.44 -13.99
N ASP A 155 -1.45 -4.97 -14.61
CA ASP A 155 -2.81 -5.11 -14.05
C ASP A 155 -3.29 -6.56 -14.11
N ALA A 156 -2.95 -7.32 -15.13
CA ALA A 156 -3.18 -8.76 -15.19
C ALA A 156 -2.47 -9.48 -14.03
N ILE A 157 -1.19 -9.19 -13.79
CA ILE A 157 -0.44 -9.76 -12.66
C ILE A 157 -1.09 -9.35 -11.32
N ALA A 158 -1.52 -8.10 -11.19
CA ALA A 158 -2.20 -7.61 -9.99
C ALA A 158 -3.55 -8.31 -9.78
N ALA A 159 -4.34 -8.54 -10.83
CA ALA A 159 -5.61 -9.26 -10.78
C ALA A 159 -5.42 -10.74 -10.32
N PHE A 160 -4.37 -11.41 -10.80
CA PHE A 160 -4.02 -12.76 -10.32
C PHE A 160 -3.61 -12.77 -8.85
N ARG A 161 -2.85 -11.76 -8.39
CA ARG A 161 -2.42 -11.64 -6.99
C ARG A 161 -3.53 -11.22 -6.04
N ASN A 162 -4.52 -10.47 -6.52
CA ASN A 162 -5.70 -10.05 -5.76
C ASN A 162 -6.85 -11.08 -5.81
N SER A 163 -6.56 -12.34 -6.07
CA SER A 163 -7.53 -13.41 -5.86
C SER A 163 -8.08 -13.29 -4.44
N PRO A 164 -9.42 -13.41 -4.22
CA PRO A 164 -10.00 -13.34 -2.90
C PRO A 164 -9.24 -14.33 -1.99
N PRO A 165 -8.98 -13.97 -0.74
CA PRO A 165 -8.37 -14.90 0.20
C PRO A 165 -9.22 -16.16 0.16
N ASP A 166 -8.59 -17.30 -0.12
CA ASP A 166 -9.22 -18.60 -0.27
C ASP A 166 -10.24 -18.78 0.87
N LEU A 167 -11.50 -19.08 0.53
CA LEU A 167 -12.56 -19.38 1.50
C LEU A 167 -12.09 -20.41 2.55
N ALA A 168 -11.21 -21.34 2.15
CA ALA A 168 -10.57 -22.28 3.05
C ALA A 168 -9.64 -21.60 4.09
N THR A 169 -9.04 -20.47 3.78
CA THR A 169 -8.23 -19.68 4.74
C THR A 169 -9.14 -18.96 5.73
N TRP A 170 -10.30 -18.48 5.30
CA TRP A 170 -11.35 -17.93 6.18
C TRP A 170 -11.94 -19.00 7.09
N GLN A 171 -12.28 -20.17 6.55
CA GLN A 171 -12.84 -21.29 7.32
C GLN A 171 -11.83 -21.84 8.33
N ARG A 172 -10.53 -21.94 7.98
CA ARG A 172 -9.46 -22.33 8.91
C ARG A 172 -9.28 -21.30 10.03
N ARG A 173 -9.45 -20.01 9.78
CA ARG A 173 -9.42 -18.96 10.81
C ARG A 173 -10.64 -18.99 11.72
N GLN A 174 -11.83 -19.35 11.21
CA GLN A 174 -13.03 -19.55 12.03
C GLN A 174 -12.86 -20.61 13.13
N LEU A 175 -12.10 -21.67 12.83
CA LEU A 175 -11.84 -22.77 13.78
C LEU A 175 -10.79 -22.40 14.84
N ALA A 176 -10.05 -21.31 14.68
CA ALA A 176 -8.90 -20.92 15.54
C ALA A 176 -9.25 -19.89 16.63
N VAL A 177 -10.48 -19.36 16.68
CA VAL A 177 -10.87 -18.41 17.73
C VAL A 177 -10.92 -19.13 19.07
N ARG A 178 -9.88 -18.92 19.90
CA ARG A 178 -9.82 -19.46 21.26
C ARG A 178 -10.82 -18.74 22.16
N ARG A 179 -11.58 -19.49 22.99
CA ARG A 179 -12.36 -18.87 24.05
C ARG A 179 -11.41 -18.21 25.06
N CYS A 180 -11.44 -16.87 25.10
CA CYS A 180 -10.73 -16.12 26.13
C CYS A 180 -11.54 -16.16 27.42
N VAL A 181 -10.88 -16.47 28.55
CA VAL A 181 -11.53 -16.49 29.86
C VAL A 181 -12.04 -15.10 30.25
N HIS A 182 -11.31 -14.03 29.85
CA HIS A 182 -11.66 -12.62 30.12
C HIS A 182 -11.57 -11.80 28.83
N PRO A 183 -12.57 -11.86 27.95
CA PRO A 183 -12.57 -11.11 26.69
C PRO A 183 -12.61 -9.59 26.97
N LYS A 184 -11.64 -8.86 26.44
CA LYS A 184 -11.60 -7.40 26.48
C LYS A 184 -12.27 -6.82 25.26
N VAL A 185 -12.90 -5.67 25.40
CA VAL A 185 -13.37 -4.83 24.28
C VAL A 185 -12.27 -3.83 23.95
N ILE A 186 -11.71 -3.93 22.74
CA ILE A 186 -10.56 -3.14 22.31
C ILE A 186 -10.98 -2.27 21.12
N LEU A 187 -10.84 -0.96 21.27
CA LEU A 187 -11.02 0.00 20.17
C LEU A 187 -9.71 0.16 19.43
N VAL A 188 -9.72 -0.07 18.12
CA VAL A 188 -8.53 0.05 17.25
C VAL A 188 -8.79 1.12 16.20
N ALA A 189 -8.12 2.26 16.31
CA ALA A 189 -8.05 3.27 15.26
C ALA A 189 -6.93 2.89 14.27
N GLY A 190 -7.22 2.97 12.95
CA GLY A 190 -6.29 2.52 11.91
C GLY A 190 -6.23 0.99 11.72
N GLY A 191 -7.24 0.25 12.21
CA GLY A 191 -7.32 -1.20 12.12
C GLY A 191 -7.34 -1.75 10.69
N THR A 192 -7.74 -0.98 9.69
CA THR A 192 -7.73 -1.36 8.26
C THR A 192 -6.37 -1.17 7.58
N GLY A 193 -5.40 -0.57 8.28
CA GLY A 193 -4.02 -0.38 7.80
C GLY A 193 -3.18 -1.66 7.84
N PHE A 194 -1.93 -1.56 7.35
CA PHE A 194 -1.03 -2.73 7.26
C PHE A 194 -0.79 -3.40 8.62
N VAL A 195 -0.33 -2.69 9.64
CA VAL A 195 -0.12 -3.25 10.98
C VAL A 195 -1.46 -3.53 11.66
N GLY A 196 -2.42 -2.62 11.51
CA GLY A 196 -3.72 -2.69 12.17
C GLY A 196 -4.52 -3.94 11.83
N ARG A 197 -4.56 -4.35 10.55
CA ARG A 197 -5.28 -5.56 10.14
C ARG A 197 -4.72 -6.84 10.77
N HIS A 198 -3.39 -6.94 10.86
CA HIS A 198 -2.74 -8.10 11.50
C HIS A 198 -2.98 -8.09 13.01
N LEU A 199 -2.96 -6.91 13.65
CA LEU A 199 -3.28 -6.78 15.06
C LEU A 199 -4.74 -7.14 15.36
N CYS A 200 -5.70 -6.61 14.58
CA CYS A 200 -7.11 -6.94 14.76
C CYS A 200 -7.34 -8.44 14.68
N TRP A 201 -6.78 -9.12 13.67
CA TRP A 201 -6.87 -10.58 13.58
C TRP A 201 -6.24 -11.28 14.76
N ARG A 202 -5.06 -10.86 15.21
CA ARG A 202 -4.40 -11.44 16.40
C ARG A 202 -5.25 -11.28 17.67
N LEU A 203 -5.93 -10.15 17.83
CA LEU A 203 -6.82 -9.91 18.98
C LEU A 203 -8.08 -10.76 18.90
N ILE A 204 -8.67 -10.89 17.71
CA ILE A 204 -9.83 -11.76 17.45
C ILE A 204 -9.49 -13.23 17.73
N GLU A 205 -8.36 -13.72 17.21
CA GLU A 205 -7.87 -15.09 17.45
C GLU A 205 -7.65 -15.39 18.94
N LYS A 206 -7.28 -14.35 19.72
CA LYS A 206 -7.17 -14.45 21.18
C LYS A 206 -8.50 -14.32 21.91
N GLY A 207 -9.62 -14.20 21.21
CA GLY A 207 -10.98 -14.15 21.77
C GLY A 207 -11.38 -12.77 22.32
N HIS A 208 -10.71 -11.69 21.92
CA HIS A 208 -11.11 -10.33 22.27
C HIS A 208 -12.19 -9.80 21.32
N ARG A 209 -13.00 -8.87 21.80
CA ARG A 209 -13.97 -8.12 20.98
C ARG A 209 -13.32 -6.88 20.41
N VAL A 210 -13.23 -6.76 19.09
CA VAL A 210 -12.56 -5.66 18.41
C VAL A 210 -13.58 -4.72 17.82
N ILE A 211 -13.44 -3.42 18.13
CA ILE A 211 -14.15 -2.32 17.47
C ILE A 211 -13.12 -1.62 16.59
N VAL A 212 -13.39 -1.49 15.29
CA VAL A 212 -12.46 -0.86 14.33
C VAL A 212 -12.99 0.49 13.94
N LEU A 213 -12.31 1.56 14.35
CA LEU A 213 -12.57 2.91 13.85
C LEU A 213 -11.89 3.05 12.48
N ALA A 214 -12.70 3.13 11.44
CA ALA A 214 -12.27 3.18 10.05
C ALA A 214 -12.90 4.36 9.31
N ARG A 215 -12.20 4.91 8.32
CA ARG A 215 -12.75 5.93 7.41
C ARG A 215 -13.75 5.33 6.40
N ASP A 216 -13.56 4.06 6.08
CA ASP A 216 -14.35 3.29 5.13
C ASP A 216 -14.87 2.03 5.85
N ARG A 217 -16.20 2.00 6.07
CA ARG A 217 -16.89 0.88 6.74
C ARG A 217 -16.87 -0.39 5.88
N ALA A 218 -17.07 -0.25 4.56
CA ALA A 218 -17.11 -1.38 3.65
C ALA A 218 -15.78 -2.13 3.65
N LYS A 219 -14.67 -1.41 3.56
CA LYS A 219 -13.33 -1.99 3.68
C LYS A 219 -13.09 -2.73 5.00
N ALA A 220 -13.63 -2.22 6.11
CA ALA A 220 -13.48 -2.89 7.39
C ALA A 220 -14.34 -4.16 7.47
N VAL A 221 -15.55 -4.15 6.87
CA VAL A 221 -16.41 -5.34 6.73
C VAL A 221 -15.73 -6.38 5.85
N ASP A 222 -15.15 -6.00 4.71
CA ASP A 222 -14.43 -6.91 3.81
C ASP A 222 -13.25 -7.60 4.51
N LEU A 223 -12.53 -6.85 5.36
CA LEU A 223 -11.37 -7.38 6.07
C LEU A 223 -11.71 -8.30 7.23
N PHE A 224 -12.80 -8.03 7.95
CA PHE A 224 -13.06 -8.68 9.24
C PHE A 224 -14.42 -9.38 9.30
N GLY A 225 -15.32 -9.17 8.35
CA GLY A 225 -16.66 -9.72 8.39
C GLY A 225 -17.41 -9.39 9.68
N SER A 226 -18.03 -10.38 10.31
CA SER A 226 -18.72 -10.28 11.59
C SER A 226 -17.80 -10.38 12.82
N TYR A 227 -16.48 -10.61 12.64
CA TYR A 227 -15.54 -10.79 13.76
C TYR A 227 -15.12 -9.49 14.44
N ALA A 228 -15.19 -8.37 13.73
CA ALA A 228 -14.98 -7.06 14.32
C ALA A 228 -16.18 -6.15 14.04
N ARG A 229 -16.44 -5.20 14.95
CA ARG A 229 -17.47 -4.19 14.75
C ARG A 229 -16.84 -2.96 14.10
N PRO A 230 -17.12 -2.65 12.82
CA PRO A 230 -16.66 -1.42 12.19
C PRO A 230 -17.52 -0.24 12.61
N ILE A 231 -16.87 0.89 12.91
CA ILE A 231 -17.49 2.19 13.16
C ILE A 231 -16.76 3.27 12.35
N ILE A 232 -17.46 4.33 11.99
CA ILE A 232 -16.88 5.52 11.33
C ILE A 232 -16.82 6.72 12.26
N ASP A 233 -17.62 6.73 13.32
CA ASP A 233 -17.64 7.76 14.35
C ASP A 233 -17.64 7.12 15.75
N LEU A 234 -16.90 7.71 16.69
CA LEU A 234 -16.87 7.27 18.09
C LEU A 234 -18.22 7.40 18.80
N LYS A 235 -19.13 8.26 18.31
CA LYS A 235 -20.51 8.39 18.78
C LYS A 235 -21.34 7.12 18.61
N GLU A 236 -20.95 6.23 17.70
CA GLU A 236 -21.60 4.91 17.53
C GLU A 236 -21.37 3.97 18.73
N ILE A 237 -20.38 4.26 19.58
CA ILE A 237 -20.14 3.52 20.82
C ILE A 237 -21.00 4.13 21.92
N ARG A 238 -22.07 3.42 22.31
CA ARG A 238 -22.98 3.88 23.39
C ARG A 238 -22.18 4.22 24.66
N SER A 239 -22.61 5.21 25.42
CA SER A 239 -21.98 5.63 26.69
C SER A 239 -21.87 4.47 27.70
N THR A 240 -22.86 3.58 27.72
CA THR A 240 -22.94 2.40 28.58
C THR A 240 -22.04 1.24 28.10
N GLN A 241 -21.58 1.26 26.85
CA GLN A 241 -20.74 0.18 26.31
C GLN A 241 -19.31 0.33 26.85
N ARG A 242 -18.84 -0.64 27.62
CA ARG A 242 -17.46 -0.67 28.12
C ARG A 242 -16.47 -0.84 26.98
N VAL A 243 -15.38 -0.08 27.02
CA VAL A 243 -14.17 -0.26 26.21
C VAL A 243 -13.00 -0.37 27.17
N ASP A 244 -12.28 -1.50 27.13
CA ASP A 244 -11.23 -1.80 28.10
C ASP A 244 -9.87 -1.21 27.70
N ALA A 245 -9.63 -1.04 26.39
CA ALA A 245 -8.36 -0.55 25.87
C ALA A 245 -8.54 0.16 24.53
N ILE A 246 -7.64 1.09 24.23
CA ILE A 246 -7.54 1.76 22.94
C ILE A 246 -6.18 1.42 22.32
N VAL A 247 -6.18 1.11 21.02
CA VAL A 247 -4.96 1.05 20.19
C VAL A 247 -5.10 2.10 19.09
N ASN A 248 -4.14 3.00 19.00
CA ASN A 248 -4.08 4.01 17.97
C ASN A 248 -2.95 3.74 16.99
N LEU A 249 -3.29 3.27 15.81
CA LEU A 249 -2.42 3.03 14.64
C LEU A 249 -2.79 3.96 13.49
N ALA A 250 -3.67 4.94 13.73
CA ALA A 250 -4.11 5.86 12.70
C ALA A 250 -2.99 6.84 12.32
N GLY A 251 -2.87 7.09 11.04
CA GLY A 251 -1.91 8.05 10.49
C GLY A 251 -1.81 7.91 8.98
N GLU A 252 -1.69 9.04 8.30
CA GLU A 252 -1.40 9.06 6.88
C GLU A 252 -0.01 8.47 6.59
N PRO A 253 0.19 7.74 5.46
CA PRO A 253 1.49 7.21 5.09
C PRO A 253 2.54 8.31 5.00
N ILE A 254 3.65 8.15 5.72
CA ILE A 254 4.75 9.14 5.73
C ILE A 254 5.56 9.11 4.44
N ALA A 255 5.77 7.91 3.89
CA ALA A 255 6.41 7.69 2.60
C ALA A 255 5.36 7.81 1.48
N GLY A 256 5.48 8.84 0.67
CA GLY A 256 4.59 9.15 -0.44
C GLY A 256 5.21 10.23 -1.29
N TRP A 257 4.44 11.26 -1.65
CA TRP A 257 4.90 12.43 -2.39
C TRP A 257 5.69 13.39 -1.49
N TRP A 258 6.34 14.37 -2.09
CA TRP A 258 7.16 15.38 -1.43
C TRP A 258 6.46 15.99 -0.21
N TRP A 259 7.23 16.30 0.83
CA TRP A 259 6.74 16.91 2.05
C TRP A 259 6.52 18.42 1.88
N THR A 260 5.48 18.78 1.14
CA THR A 260 4.99 20.16 1.10
C THR A 260 4.46 20.59 2.48
N ALA A 261 4.31 21.89 2.72
CA ALA A 261 3.75 22.41 3.98
C ALA A 261 2.35 21.81 4.26
N TRP A 262 1.50 21.71 3.23
CA TRP A 262 0.18 21.08 3.34
C TRP A 262 0.28 19.59 3.72
N ARG A 263 1.19 18.84 3.07
CA ARG A 263 1.38 17.42 3.39
C ARG A 263 1.89 17.21 4.81
N LYS A 264 2.81 18.05 5.29
CA LYS A 264 3.31 18.02 6.67
C LYS A 264 2.18 18.30 7.67
N ALA A 265 1.32 19.30 7.41
CA ALA A 265 0.15 19.58 8.24
C ALA A 265 -0.81 18.36 8.29
N LEU A 266 -1.09 17.73 7.16
CA LEU A 266 -1.93 16.53 7.09
C LEU A 266 -1.31 15.36 7.88
N LEU A 267 0.02 15.16 7.80
CA LEU A 267 0.73 14.13 8.57
C LEU A 267 0.64 14.37 10.08
N VAL A 268 0.69 15.61 10.52
CA VAL A 268 0.52 16.01 11.92
C VAL A 268 -0.92 15.77 12.35
N GLU A 269 -1.88 16.31 11.61
CA GLU A 269 -3.32 16.24 11.98
C GLU A 269 -3.82 14.79 12.02
N SER A 270 -3.44 13.97 11.07
CA SER A 270 -3.84 12.55 11.04
C SER A 270 -3.35 11.73 12.24
N ARG A 271 -2.38 12.21 13.01
CA ARG A 271 -1.81 11.58 14.19
C ARG A 271 -2.20 12.29 15.48
N VAL A 272 -1.88 13.56 15.60
CA VAL A 272 -2.13 14.37 16.80
C VAL A 272 -3.62 14.59 16.98
N GLY A 273 -4.33 15.04 15.92
CA GLY A 273 -5.78 15.26 15.96
C GLY A 273 -6.55 13.98 16.27
N MET A 274 -6.18 12.86 15.63
CA MET A 274 -6.79 11.56 15.95
C MET A 274 -6.54 11.14 17.40
N THR A 275 -5.33 11.31 17.92
CA THR A 275 -4.99 10.97 19.30
C THR A 275 -5.81 11.80 20.28
N ARG A 276 -5.91 13.12 20.03
CA ARG A 276 -6.73 14.04 20.81
C ARG A 276 -8.19 13.60 20.81
N MET A 277 -8.76 13.33 19.64
CA MET A 277 -10.15 12.88 19.51
C MET A 277 -10.43 11.59 20.32
N LEU A 278 -9.50 10.64 20.33
CA LEU A 278 -9.62 9.41 21.11
C LEU A 278 -9.55 9.68 22.63
N LEU A 279 -8.69 10.59 23.06
CA LEU A 279 -8.56 10.96 24.48
C LEU A 279 -9.74 11.77 24.98
N ASP A 280 -10.23 12.74 24.21
CA ASP A 280 -11.43 13.52 24.53
C ASP A 280 -12.65 12.61 24.68
N TRP A 281 -12.79 11.66 23.73
CA TRP A 281 -13.83 10.63 23.82
C TRP A 281 -13.69 9.76 25.08
N ALA A 282 -12.47 9.34 25.41
CA ALA A 282 -12.21 8.52 26.60
C ALA A 282 -12.46 9.29 27.90
N GLN A 283 -12.11 10.58 27.95
CA GLN A 283 -12.34 11.45 29.09
C GLN A 283 -13.82 11.65 29.40
N ALA A 284 -14.64 11.77 28.36
CA ALA A 284 -16.09 11.97 28.48
C ALA A 284 -16.83 10.71 28.98
N ARG A 285 -16.14 9.58 29.19
CA ARG A 285 -16.80 8.32 29.62
C ARG A 285 -16.78 8.16 31.13
N GLY A 286 -17.88 7.60 31.67
CA GLY A 286 -17.95 7.21 33.09
C GLY A 286 -16.97 6.11 33.47
N VAL A 287 -16.74 5.12 32.58
CA VAL A 287 -15.71 4.09 32.74
C VAL A 287 -14.66 4.28 31.64
N LYS A 288 -13.47 4.70 32.03
CA LYS A 288 -12.37 4.98 31.13
C LYS A 288 -11.66 3.68 30.72
N PRO A 289 -11.10 3.61 29.51
CA PRO A 289 -10.17 2.54 29.11
C PRO A 289 -8.97 2.48 30.06
N ALA A 290 -8.53 1.28 30.41
CA ALA A 290 -7.40 1.10 31.31
C ALA A 290 -6.04 1.43 30.65
N VAL A 291 -5.95 1.34 29.33
CA VAL A 291 -4.71 1.55 28.58
C VAL A 291 -4.95 2.13 27.19
N LEU A 292 -4.08 3.05 26.81
CA LEU A 292 -3.88 3.54 25.44
C LEU A 292 -2.52 3.02 24.95
N VAL A 293 -2.52 2.20 23.91
CA VAL A 293 -1.32 1.83 23.15
C VAL A 293 -1.29 2.67 21.88
N ASN A 294 -0.41 3.65 21.86
CA ASN A 294 -0.29 4.59 20.74
C ASN A 294 0.93 4.26 19.89
N ALA A 295 0.76 4.18 18.57
CA ALA A 295 1.91 4.07 17.67
C ALA A 295 2.75 5.35 17.71
N SER A 296 4.04 5.20 17.53
CA SER A 296 5.05 6.21 17.23
C SER A 296 6.03 5.61 16.23
N ALA A 297 7.15 6.23 15.96
CA ALA A 297 8.16 5.71 15.07
C ALA A 297 9.58 6.01 15.56
N VAL A 298 10.55 5.19 15.16
CA VAL A 298 11.99 5.42 15.41
C VAL A 298 12.50 6.74 14.82
N GLY A 299 11.76 7.33 13.88
CA GLY A 299 12.02 8.69 13.40
C GLY A 299 12.07 9.74 14.51
N TRP A 300 11.57 9.44 15.73
CA TRP A 300 11.70 10.26 16.93
C TRP A 300 13.14 10.64 17.24
N TYR A 301 14.11 9.75 16.94
CA TYR A 301 15.52 9.96 17.23
C TYR A 301 16.24 10.89 16.23
N GLY A 302 15.71 11.07 15.02
CA GLY A 302 16.39 11.77 13.93
C GLY A 302 17.66 11.03 13.45
N ALA A 303 18.49 11.70 12.66
CA ALA A 303 19.75 11.14 12.17
C ALA A 303 20.83 11.15 13.28
N ARG A 304 21.24 9.97 13.76
CA ARG A 304 22.19 9.81 14.89
C ARG A 304 23.41 8.92 14.56
N GLY A 305 23.60 8.55 13.29
CA GLY A 305 24.74 7.73 12.86
C GLY A 305 24.82 6.38 13.56
N ASP A 306 25.98 6.05 14.12
CA ASP A 306 26.26 4.75 14.76
C ASP A 306 25.92 4.68 16.26
N GLU A 307 25.46 5.79 16.84
CA GLU A 307 25.10 5.88 18.25
C GLU A 307 24.01 4.86 18.59
N PRO A 308 24.22 3.95 19.57
CA PRO A 308 23.17 3.06 20.02
C PRO A 308 22.11 3.84 20.80
N LEU A 309 20.85 3.73 20.36
CA LEU A 309 19.73 4.52 20.88
C LEU A 309 18.74 3.59 21.59
N ASP A 310 18.57 3.79 22.87
CA ASP A 310 17.52 3.18 23.68
C ASP A 310 16.35 4.15 23.92
N GLU A 311 15.39 3.76 24.75
CA GLU A 311 14.20 4.56 25.04
C GLU A 311 14.49 5.83 25.86
N SER A 312 15.67 5.96 26.48
CA SER A 312 16.10 7.14 27.25
C SER A 312 16.81 8.19 26.39
N ALA A 313 17.26 7.83 25.18
CA ALA A 313 17.98 8.71 24.28
C ALA A 313 17.13 9.91 23.87
N HIS A 314 17.79 11.07 23.71
CA HIS A 314 17.12 12.31 23.30
C HIS A 314 16.60 12.26 21.86
N GLY A 315 15.50 12.95 21.58
CA GLY A 315 14.93 13.07 20.24
C GLY A 315 15.70 14.00 19.34
N GLY A 316 15.63 13.75 18.01
CA GLY A 316 16.17 14.63 16.98
C GLY A 316 15.32 15.89 16.73
N ASP A 317 15.77 16.73 15.76
CA ASP A 317 15.13 18.00 15.44
C ASP A 317 14.62 18.11 14.01
N ASP A 318 14.74 17.05 13.21
CA ASP A 318 14.18 16.98 11.86
C ASP A 318 12.63 16.87 11.89
N PHE A 319 12.01 16.93 10.73
CA PHE A 319 10.55 16.88 10.65
C PHE A 319 9.97 15.57 11.20
N PRO A 320 10.47 14.37 10.88
CA PRO A 320 10.02 13.12 11.50
C PRO A 320 10.10 13.11 13.01
N ALA A 321 11.18 13.64 13.58
CA ALA A 321 11.37 13.71 15.03
C ALA A 321 10.37 14.67 15.68
N ARG A 322 10.17 15.87 15.10
CA ARG A 322 9.15 16.82 15.57
C ARG A 322 7.73 16.23 15.51
N LEU A 323 7.41 15.52 14.42
CA LEU A 323 6.12 14.84 14.26
C LEU A 323 5.89 13.80 15.35
N CYS A 324 6.86 12.90 15.57
CA CYS A 324 6.78 11.86 16.59
C CYS A 324 6.70 12.48 18.00
N ARG A 325 7.45 13.55 18.26
CA ARG A 325 7.42 14.27 19.55
C ARG A 325 6.05 14.87 19.83
N ALA A 326 5.44 15.51 18.85
CA ALA A 326 4.09 16.04 18.98
C ALA A 326 3.05 14.94 19.23
N TRP A 327 3.19 13.83 18.49
CA TRP A 327 2.29 12.68 18.63
C TRP A 327 2.41 12.00 20.00
N GLU A 328 3.64 11.72 20.48
CA GLU A 328 3.86 11.13 21.81
C GLU A 328 3.41 12.06 22.93
N ARG A 329 3.65 13.38 22.81
CA ARG A 329 3.18 14.36 23.78
C ARG A 329 1.66 14.35 23.92
N GLU A 330 0.93 14.33 22.82
CA GLU A 330 -0.53 14.25 22.83
C GLU A 330 -1.00 12.95 23.48
N ALA A 331 -0.37 11.80 23.14
CA ALA A 331 -0.76 10.53 23.74
C ALA A 331 -0.54 10.49 25.27
N LEU A 332 0.54 11.11 25.76
CA LEU A 332 0.87 11.14 27.19
C LEU A 332 -0.13 11.94 28.04
N VAL A 333 -0.94 12.82 27.43
CA VAL A 333 -2.07 13.49 28.11
C VAL A 333 -3.04 12.47 28.72
N GLY A 334 -3.13 11.27 28.14
CA GLY A 334 -3.93 10.17 28.68
C GLY A 334 -3.59 9.80 30.13
N GLY A 335 -2.33 10.01 30.54
CA GLY A 335 -1.91 9.82 31.94
C GLY A 335 -2.63 10.74 32.92
N ASN A 336 -2.90 11.96 32.51
CA ASN A 336 -3.59 12.97 33.35
C ASN A 336 -5.05 12.60 33.63
N ILE A 337 -5.65 11.75 32.81
CA ILE A 337 -7.02 11.25 32.97
C ILE A 337 -7.08 9.84 33.53
N GLY A 338 -5.95 9.30 34.02
CA GLY A 338 -5.86 7.98 34.68
C GLY A 338 -5.77 6.79 33.71
N ILE A 339 -5.39 7.00 32.45
CA ILE A 339 -5.18 5.95 31.47
C ILE A 339 -3.68 5.62 31.39
N ARG A 340 -3.29 4.34 31.52
CA ARG A 340 -1.90 3.93 31.29
C ARG A 340 -1.59 4.11 29.80
N VAL A 341 -0.53 4.87 29.49
CA VAL A 341 -0.12 5.15 28.12
C VAL A 341 1.14 4.38 27.78
N VAL A 342 1.15 3.71 26.62
CA VAL A 342 2.33 3.08 26.02
C VAL A 342 2.50 3.63 24.61
N THR A 343 3.63 4.27 24.31
CA THR A 343 3.97 4.75 22.97
C THR A 343 4.99 3.81 22.34
N LEU A 344 4.61 3.17 21.22
CA LEU A 344 5.47 2.19 20.54
C LEU A 344 6.20 2.86 19.38
N ARG A 345 7.51 3.12 19.53
CA ARG A 345 8.39 3.61 18.47
C ARG A 345 8.71 2.48 17.50
N LEU A 346 7.90 2.37 16.45
CA LEU A 346 8.02 1.32 15.44
C LEU A 346 9.22 1.56 14.55
N GLY A 347 10.03 0.51 14.33
CA GLY A 347 10.96 0.42 13.22
C GLY A 347 10.24 0.15 11.90
N LEU A 348 11.00 -0.13 10.86
CA LEU A 348 10.50 -0.54 9.54
C LEU A 348 9.81 -1.91 9.68
N VAL A 349 8.48 -1.92 9.63
CA VAL A 349 7.72 -3.17 9.77
C VAL A 349 7.79 -3.96 8.46
N LEU A 350 8.38 -5.17 8.54
CA LEU A 350 8.53 -6.10 7.43
C LEU A 350 7.36 -7.11 7.42
N GLY A 351 6.74 -7.28 6.25
CA GLY A 351 5.62 -8.19 6.02
C GLY A 351 5.17 -8.13 4.58
N HIS A 352 4.08 -8.84 4.23
CA HIS A 352 3.46 -8.81 2.89
C HIS A 352 2.73 -7.48 2.61
N GLY A 353 3.32 -6.38 3.05
CA GLY A 353 2.85 -5.00 2.91
C GLY A 353 3.97 -4.03 3.27
N GLY A 354 3.66 -2.73 3.32
CA GLY A 354 4.61 -1.70 3.71
C GLY A 354 5.82 -1.58 2.77
N LEU A 355 7.01 -1.41 3.35
CA LEU A 355 8.25 -1.20 2.58
C LEU A 355 8.66 -2.43 1.78
N LEU A 356 8.60 -3.64 2.38
CA LEU A 356 9.03 -4.85 1.71
C LEU A 356 8.22 -5.11 0.43
N ALA A 357 6.91 -4.94 0.46
CA ALA A 357 6.05 -5.09 -0.72
C ALA A 357 6.40 -4.11 -1.85
N ARG A 358 6.99 -2.95 -1.54
CA ARG A 358 7.45 -1.97 -2.53
C ARG A 358 8.83 -2.34 -3.10
N LEU A 359 9.70 -2.96 -2.31
CA LEU A 359 11.05 -3.35 -2.73
C LEU A 359 11.06 -4.66 -3.52
N LEU A 360 10.19 -5.61 -3.18
CA LEU A 360 10.16 -6.94 -3.81
C LEU A 360 10.09 -6.92 -5.34
N PRO A 361 9.27 -6.09 -6.01
CA PRO A 361 9.25 -6.06 -7.48
C PRO A 361 10.60 -5.65 -8.08
N THR A 362 11.21 -4.56 -7.56
CA THR A 362 12.50 -4.06 -8.06
C THR A 362 13.62 -5.06 -7.82
N PHE A 363 13.70 -5.64 -6.62
CA PHE A 363 14.69 -6.66 -6.31
C PHE A 363 14.44 -7.97 -7.06
N GLY A 364 13.18 -8.37 -7.25
CA GLY A 364 12.80 -9.57 -8.01
C GLY A 364 13.18 -9.49 -9.48
N LEU A 365 13.15 -8.30 -10.07
CA LEU A 365 13.65 -8.02 -11.43
C LEU A 365 15.19 -7.94 -11.49
N GLY A 366 15.89 -8.05 -10.37
CA GLY A 366 17.35 -7.93 -10.33
C GLY A 366 17.86 -6.50 -10.41
N LEU A 367 17.00 -5.50 -10.19
CA LEU A 367 17.33 -4.06 -10.22
C LEU A 367 17.52 -3.46 -8.81
N GLY A 368 17.66 -4.32 -7.80
CA GLY A 368 17.85 -3.89 -6.41
C GLY A 368 19.20 -3.20 -6.21
N ALA A 369 19.21 -2.09 -5.45
CA ALA A 369 20.41 -1.33 -5.12
C ALA A 369 20.32 -0.77 -3.68
N PRO A 370 21.44 -0.64 -2.96
CA PRO A 370 21.49 0.11 -1.71
C PRO A 370 21.28 1.61 -1.96
N PHE A 371 20.84 2.34 -0.93
CA PHE A 371 20.68 3.79 -0.97
C PHE A 371 21.89 4.52 -0.34
N GLY A 372 22.32 5.62 -0.93
CA GLY A 372 23.43 6.41 -0.43
C GLY A 372 24.73 5.61 -0.34
N ARG A 373 25.44 5.72 0.79
CA ARG A 373 26.62 4.90 1.10
C ARG A 373 26.27 3.49 1.58
N GLY A 374 24.98 3.26 1.94
CA GLY A 374 24.50 1.99 2.46
C GLY A 374 24.89 1.68 3.90
N ASN A 375 25.60 2.59 4.59
CA ASN A 375 26.02 2.42 5.99
C ASN A 375 24.99 2.95 7.01
N GLN A 376 23.94 3.66 6.56
CA GLN A 376 22.87 4.09 7.44
C GLN A 376 22.12 2.88 8.03
N TRP A 377 21.81 2.95 9.32
CA TRP A 377 21.09 1.93 10.04
C TRP A 377 19.61 1.90 9.66
N MET A 378 19.08 0.70 9.54
CA MET A 378 17.65 0.44 9.27
C MET A 378 17.08 -0.34 10.46
N PRO A 379 16.54 0.34 11.47
CA PRO A 379 15.82 -0.34 12.54
C PRO A 379 14.55 -0.96 11.98
N TRP A 380 14.47 -2.27 12.04
CA TRP A 380 13.38 -3.07 11.44
C TRP A 380 12.70 -3.94 12.48
N ILE A 381 11.52 -4.45 12.16
CA ILE A 381 10.81 -5.45 12.95
C ILE A 381 9.93 -6.31 12.04
N HIS A 382 9.80 -7.60 12.34
CA HIS A 382 8.85 -8.47 11.66
C HIS A 382 7.42 -8.12 12.08
N ILE A 383 6.44 -8.23 11.14
CA ILE A 383 5.05 -7.91 11.42
C ILE A 383 4.48 -8.70 12.60
N ASP A 384 4.80 -9.99 12.73
CA ASP A 384 4.34 -10.81 13.85
C ASP A 384 4.89 -10.33 15.20
N ASP A 385 6.17 -9.95 15.25
CA ASP A 385 6.77 -9.38 16.46
C ASP A 385 6.16 -8.02 16.81
N ALA A 386 5.95 -7.16 15.81
CA ALA A 386 5.27 -5.88 16.03
C ALA A 386 3.88 -6.08 16.66
N VAL A 387 3.07 -6.97 16.07
CA VAL A 387 1.72 -7.30 16.57
C VAL A 387 1.75 -7.93 17.96
N ASP A 388 2.72 -8.81 18.25
CA ASP A 388 2.87 -9.41 19.58
C ASP A 388 3.28 -8.37 20.64
N ILE A 389 4.09 -7.34 20.27
CA ILE A 389 4.44 -6.21 21.15
C ILE A 389 3.21 -5.34 21.44
N PHE A 390 2.36 -5.03 20.45
CA PHE A 390 1.08 -4.36 20.71
C PHE A 390 0.20 -5.16 21.66
N ALA A 391 0.05 -6.47 21.43
CA ALA A 391 -0.73 -7.34 22.30
C ALA A 391 -0.11 -7.48 23.71
N LEU A 392 1.22 -7.41 23.83
CA LEU A 392 1.93 -7.37 25.11
C LEU A 392 1.65 -6.07 25.86
N ALA A 393 1.75 -4.92 25.17
CA ALA A 393 1.49 -3.60 25.76
C ALA A 393 0.05 -3.46 26.29
N LEU A 394 -0.93 -4.13 25.68
CA LEU A 394 -2.31 -4.15 26.19
C LEU A 394 -2.48 -4.91 27.53
N ARG A 395 -1.62 -5.86 27.85
CA ARG A 395 -1.78 -6.76 29.04
C ARG A 395 -0.73 -6.54 30.11
N ASP A 396 0.51 -6.23 29.72
CA ASP A 396 1.64 -6.15 30.67
C ASP A 396 1.75 -4.72 31.26
N VAL A 397 1.47 -4.61 32.55
CA VAL A 397 1.50 -3.33 33.26
C VAL A 397 2.91 -2.75 33.43
N ARG A 398 3.96 -3.57 33.29
CA ARG A 398 5.36 -3.11 33.33
C ARG A 398 5.71 -2.22 32.15
N LEU A 399 4.97 -2.33 31.04
CA LEU A 399 5.14 -1.46 29.90
C LEU A 399 4.35 -0.16 30.09
N SER A 400 5.06 0.95 30.18
CA SER A 400 4.53 2.31 30.23
C SER A 400 5.47 3.29 29.56
N GLY A 401 4.94 4.43 29.08
CA GLY A 401 5.70 5.43 28.35
C GLY A 401 6.25 4.90 27.03
N GLN A 402 7.44 5.34 26.65
CA GLN A 402 8.07 5.01 25.35
C GLN A 402 8.67 3.62 25.36
N VAL A 403 8.48 2.88 24.26
CA VAL A 403 9.01 1.54 24.05
C VAL A 403 9.48 1.41 22.59
N ASN A 404 10.71 0.99 22.37
CA ASN A 404 11.24 0.72 21.04
C ASN A 404 10.74 -0.63 20.51
N ALA A 405 9.89 -0.59 19.50
CA ALA A 405 9.38 -1.78 18.82
C ALA A 405 10.23 -2.06 17.57
N VAL A 406 11.42 -2.57 17.79
CA VAL A 406 12.44 -2.94 16.78
C VAL A 406 13.00 -4.33 17.07
N ALA A 407 13.53 -5.01 16.06
CA ALA A 407 14.26 -6.26 16.24
C ALA A 407 15.58 -6.01 16.99
N PRO A 408 16.06 -6.99 17.78
CA PRO A 408 17.25 -6.80 18.62
C PRO A 408 18.55 -6.74 17.84
N GLN A 409 18.56 -7.16 16.57
CA GLN A 409 19.72 -7.11 15.68
C GLN A 409 19.51 -6.03 14.60
N PRO A 410 19.97 -4.79 14.85
CA PRO A 410 19.90 -3.75 13.82
C PRO A 410 20.84 -4.08 12.65
N VAL A 411 20.47 -3.64 11.46
CA VAL A 411 21.24 -3.84 10.22
C VAL A 411 21.43 -2.52 9.48
N THR A 412 22.50 -2.44 8.67
CA THR A 412 22.68 -1.31 7.76
C THR A 412 21.87 -1.51 6.46
N ASN A 413 21.63 -0.45 5.71
CA ASN A 413 20.94 -0.52 4.41
C ASN A 413 21.66 -1.45 3.44
N ARG A 414 23.01 -1.45 3.44
CA ARG A 414 23.80 -2.37 2.60
C ARG A 414 23.56 -3.83 3.00
N GLN A 415 23.60 -4.15 4.30
CA GLN A 415 23.33 -5.50 4.80
C GLN A 415 21.90 -5.95 4.46
N PHE A 416 20.92 -5.06 4.64
CA PHE A 416 19.52 -5.31 4.28
C PHE A 416 19.39 -5.63 2.79
N SER A 417 19.94 -4.78 1.92
CA SER A 417 19.88 -4.93 0.46
C SER A 417 20.60 -6.19 -0.02
N GLN A 418 21.79 -6.48 0.54
CA GLN A 418 22.54 -7.68 0.21
C GLN A 418 21.78 -8.94 0.60
N LEU A 419 21.21 -8.98 1.81
CA LEU A 419 20.47 -10.14 2.27
C LEU A 419 19.18 -10.34 1.45
N LEU A 420 18.46 -9.26 1.12
CA LEU A 420 17.26 -9.33 0.29
C LEU A 420 17.58 -9.86 -1.12
N ALA A 421 18.62 -9.33 -1.76
CA ALA A 421 19.07 -9.79 -3.07
C ALA A 421 19.49 -11.28 -3.06
N ARG A 422 20.26 -11.70 -2.03
CA ARG A 422 20.64 -13.12 -1.84
C ARG A 422 19.42 -14.01 -1.64
N THR A 423 18.46 -13.61 -0.81
CA THR A 423 17.24 -14.40 -0.56
C THR A 423 16.42 -14.59 -1.83
N LEU A 424 16.35 -13.56 -2.68
CA LEU A 424 15.68 -13.60 -3.99
C LEU A 424 16.53 -14.24 -5.10
N ARG A 425 17.81 -14.60 -4.82
CA ARG A 425 18.77 -15.10 -5.80
C ARG A 425 18.94 -14.14 -7.00
N ARG A 426 19.04 -12.85 -6.71
CA ARG A 426 19.18 -11.78 -7.70
C ARG A 426 20.47 -10.99 -7.49
N PRO A 427 21.03 -10.40 -8.55
CA PRO A 427 22.18 -9.49 -8.43
C PRO A 427 21.80 -8.25 -7.64
N LEU A 428 22.79 -7.61 -7.03
CA LEU A 428 22.69 -6.32 -6.37
C LEU A 428 23.48 -5.29 -7.16
N TRP A 429 22.83 -4.22 -7.56
CA TRP A 429 23.45 -3.12 -8.30
C TRP A 429 24.29 -2.21 -7.38
N PRO A 430 25.20 -1.40 -7.94
CA PRO A 430 25.89 -0.34 -7.20
C PRO A 430 24.89 0.59 -6.51
N ALA A 431 25.32 1.16 -5.38
CA ALA A 431 24.45 2.03 -4.58
C ALA A 431 23.97 3.27 -5.34
N ILE A 432 22.71 3.63 -5.19
CA ILE A 432 22.15 4.87 -5.75
C ILE A 432 22.72 6.04 -4.93
N PRO A 433 23.43 7.00 -5.55
CA PRO A 433 24.05 8.11 -4.82
C PRO A 433 23.04 8.93 -4.02
N ALA A 434 23.39 9.33 -2.79
CA ALA A 434 22.52 10.13 -1.92
C ALA A 434 22.13 11.47 -2.56
N VAL A 435 22.99 12.05 -3.40
CA VAL A 435 22.71 13.29 -4.14
C VAL A 435 21.51 13.10 -5.06
N VAL A 436 21.47 11.99 -5.82
CA VAL A 436 20.33 11.66 -6.70
C VAL A 436 19.04 11.55 -5.91
N LEU A 437 19.07 10.82 -4.78
CA LEU A 437 17.90 10.67 -3.93
C LEU A 437 17.42 12.01 -3.37
N ARG A 438 18.32 12.87 -2.91
CA ARG A 438 17.99 14.21 -2.38
C ARG A 438 17.43 15.14 -3.45
N THR A 439 17.97 15.09 -4.67
CA THR A 439 17.47 15.90 -5.78
C THR A 439 16.06 15.47 -6.21
N VAL A 440 15.81 14.16 -6.28
CA VAL A 440 14.51 13.63 -6.73
C VAL A 440 13.44 13.68 -5.64
N LEU A 441 13.79 13.35 -4.40
CA LEU A 441 12.84 13.19 -3.29
C LEU A 441 12.83 14.39 -2.33
N GLY A 442 13.77 15.35 -2.48
CA GLY A 442 13.89 16.48 -1.58
C GLY A 442 14.09 16.02 -0.12
N GLU A 443 13.37 16.63 0.81
CA GLU A 443 13.46 16.33 2.25
C GLU A 443 13.02 14.88 2.57
N LEU A 444 12.15 14.27 1.75
CA LEU A 444 11.74 12.86 1.92
C LEU A 444 12.93 11.89 1.82
N ALA A 445 14.01 12.27 1.14
CA ALA A 445 15.22 11.45 1.03
C ALA A 445 15.81 11.09 2.39
N THR A 446 15.61 11.90 3.42
CA THR A 446 16.10 11.64 4.79
C THR A 446 15.63 10.28 5.32
N LEU A 447 14.44 9.82 4.95
CA LEU A 447 13.94 8.49 5.32
C LEU A 447 14.78 7.32 4.75
N PHE A 448 15.59 7.57 3.71
CA PHE A 448 16.34 6.54 2.99
C PHE A 448 17.85 6.67 3.18
N VAL A 449 18.36 7.89 3.40
CA VAL A 449 19.81 8.17 3.46
C VAL A 449 20.31 8.40 4.88
N ASP A 450 19.41 8.75 5.81
CA ASP A 450 19.73 8.94 7.22
C ASP A 450 19.28 7.69 8.00
N GLY A 451 19.91 7.42 9.14
CA GLY A 451 19.64 6.21 9.89
C GLY A 451 19.85 6.38 11.40
N GLN A 452 19.26 5.45 12.15
CA GLN A 452 19.34 5.41 13.60
C GLN A 452 19.60 3.96 14.06
N ARG A 453 20.58 3.76 14.93
CA ARG A 453 20.87 2.44 15.52
C ARG A 453 20.01 2.23 16.78
N VAL A 454 18.73 1.87 16.60
CA VAL A 454 17.77 1.73 17.71
C VAL A 454 17.79 0.32 18.30
N LEU A 455 17.74 0.24 19.62
CA LEU A 455 17.75 -1.00 20.40
C LEU A 455 16.49 -1.12 21.26
N PRO A 456 15.88 -2.33 21.39
CA PRO A 456 14.65 -2.55 22.18
C PRO A 456 14.98 -2.88 23.65
N VAL A 457 15.65 -1.96 24.37
CA VAL A 457 16.20 -2.25 25.69
C VAL A 457 15.13 -2.59 26.71
N LYS A 458 14.00 -1.86 26.72
CA LYS A 458 12.88 -2.15 27.63
C LYS A 458 12.25 -3.52 27.36
N LEU A 459 12.08 -3.90 26.09
CA LEU A 459 11.50 -5.21 25.75
C LEU A 459 12.44 -6.37 26.18
N ILE A 460 13.75 -6.21 25.97
CA ILE A 460 14.75 -7.19 26.43
C ILE A 460 14.75 -7.27 27.96
N GLY A 461 14.69 -6.12 28.62
CA GLY A 461 14.70 -6.04 30.11
C GLY A 461 13.51 -6.73 30.78
N ILE A 462 12.35 -6.78 30.12
CA ILE A 462 11.17 -7.53 30.63
C ILE A 462 11.15 -9.01 30.20
N GLY A 463 12.19 -9.47 29.46
CA GLY A 463 12.30 -10.86 28.99
C GLY A 463 11.45 -11.17 27.76
N HIS A 464 11.11 -10.17 26.92
CA HIS A 464 10.37 -10.41 25.70
C HIS A 464 11.20 -11.24 24.70
N ARG A 465 10.60 -12.27 24.13
CA ARG A 465 11.24 -13.12 23.13
C ARG A 465 10.69 -12.79 21.74
N PHE A 466 11.57 -12.34 20.87
CA PHE A 466 11.24 -12.10 19.47
C PHE A 466 11.14 -13.42 18.71
N ARG A 467 10.18 -13.53 17.80
CA ARG A 467 10.06 -14.68 16.88
C ARG A 467 11.13 -14.62 15.80
N HIS A 468 11.39 -13.40 15.30
CA HIS A 468 12.34 -13.12 14.23
C HIS A 468 13.41 -12.13 14.73
N PRO A 469 14.37 -12.57 15.58
CA PRO A 469 15.39 -11.68 16.11
C PRO A 469 16.43 -11.24 15.07
N ALA A 470 16.63 -12.05 14.01
CA ALA A 470 17.58 -11.80 12.93
C ALA A 470 16.83 -11.56 11.61
N LEU A 471 17.36 -10.66 10.76
CA LEU A 471 16.76 -10.32 9.46
C LEU A 471 16.66 -11.53 8.51
N SER A 472 17.60 -12.47 8.60
CA SER A 472 17.57 -13.73 7.83
C SER A 472 16.34 -14.57 8.14
N SER A 473 15.97 -14.71 9.42
CA SER A 473 14.76 -15.45 9.81
C SER A 473 13.49 -14.74 9.33
N ALA A 474 13.46 -13.39 9.35
CA ALA A 474 12.35 -12.61 8.86
C ALA A 474 12.15 -12.79 7.33
N PHE A 475 13.24 -12.73 6.56
CA PHE A 475 13.15 -12.95 5.11
C PHE A 475 12.83 -14.40 4.76
N SER A 476 13.33 -15.38 5.49
CA SER A 476 12.97 -16.78 5.29
C SER A 476 11.48 -17.03 5.51
N ASP A 477 10.87 -16.39 6.50
CA ASP A 477 9.42 -16.50 6.73
C ASP A 477 8.60 -15.78 5.64
N LEU A 478 8.99 -14.54 5.30
CA LEU A 478 8.21 -13.69 4.39
C LEU A 478 8.38 -14.02 2.90
N ILE A 479 9.54 -14.57 2.51
CA ILE A 479 9.89 -14.82 1.10
C ILE A 479 9.99 -16.32 0.81
N GLY A 480 10.45 -17.13 1.77
CA GLY A 480 10.69 -18.56 1.60
C GLY A 480 9.42 -19.40 1.42
N ARG A 481 8.28 -18.93 1.89
CA ARG A 481 6.98 -19.64 1.74
C ARG A 481 6.42 -19.60 0.32
N GLU A 482 6.78 -18.64 -0.51
CA GLU A 482 6.34 -18.59 -1.91
C GLU A 482 7.01 -19.69 -2.78
N GLY A 483 8.20 -20.16 -2.42
CA GLY A 483 8.91 -21.24 -3.12
C GLY A 483 8.41 -22.67 -2.81
N SER A 484 7.75 -22.87 -1.66
CA SER A 484 7.31 -24.21 -1.23
C SER A 484 5.91 -24.59 -1.71
N THR A 485 5.09 -23.63 -2.10
CA THR A 485 3.73 -23.89 -2.60
C THR A 485 3.75 -24.31 -4.09
N SER A 486 4.74 -23.87 -4.86
CA SER A 486 4.88 -24.26 -6.28
C SER A 486 5.55 -25.64 -6.50
N LEU A 487 6.20 -26.21 -5.46
CA LEU A 487 6.87 -27.53 -5.58
C LEU A 487 6.05 -28.69 -4.99
N ARG A 488 4.96 -28.42 -4.26
CA ARG A 488 4.09 -29.48 -3.71
C ARG A 488 2.97 -29.95 -4.64
N THR A 489 2.71 -29.24 -5.74
CA THR A 489 1.72 -29.66 -6.74
C THR A 489 2.29 -30.54 -7.87
N ALA A 490 3.62 -30.78 -7.86
CA ALA A 490 4.28 -31.62 -8.88
C ALA A 490 4.69 -33.02 -8.40
N SER A 491 4.46 -33.39 -7.12
CA SER A 491 4.90 -34.67 -6.57
C SER A 491 3.78 -35.62 -6.11
N ASP A 492 2.51 -35.28 -6.31
CA ASP A 492 1.37 -36.14 -5.92
C ASP A 492 0.60 -36.74 -7.11
N HIS A 493 1.22 -36.82 -8.29
CA HIS A 493 0.76 -37.66 -9.39
C HIS A 493 1.98 -38.38 -10.02
N GLY A 494 2.43 -39.40 -9.34
CA GLY A 494 3.36 -40.41 -9.81
C GLY A 494 3.02 -41.74 -9.16
#